data_87521737f0d09554933a701d7852461f
#
_entry.id   87521737f0d09554933a701d7852461f
#
_cell.length_a   1.000
_cell.length_b   1.000
_cell.length_c   1.000
_cell.angle_alpha   90.00
_cell.angle_beta   90.00
_cell.angle_gamma   90.00
#
_symmetry.space_group_name_H-M   'P 1'
#
loop_
_entity.id
_entity.type
_entity.pdbx_description
1 polymer ?
#
loop_
_entity_poly.entity_id
_entity_poly.type
_entity_poly.pdbx_seq_one_letter_code
_entity_poly.pdbx_strand_id
1 'polypeptide(L)'
;SYLLVHGYFNPCPDFENADLIILWGTNPPVSHPPFMRSISMGQRKGAKLIVIDPRRTASARKADLFMQPLPGTDGALALGIAAYLIKNGEYDGDFVKKYSVGFEKFAEYAERFTPEFVAQQTGIDRACVVDIARIVARNRPKVVNFAAIALEHHENAFNNIRAVACLRGLCGAIDIRGGDPWTEGMGGRKLTL
;
A
#
# COMPACT_ATOMS: atom_id res chain seq x y z
N SER A 1 -9.12 12.28 -4.62
CA SER A 1 -9.06 11.51 -3.36
C SER A 1 -7.65 11.47 -2.77
N TYR A 2 -6.62 11.30 -3.58
CA TYR A 2 -5.22 11.21 -3.11
C TYR A 2 -4.81 12.45 -2.29
N LEU A 3 -5.04 13.65 -2.78
CA LEU A 3 -4.74 14.89 -2.09
C LEU A 3 -5.50 15.04 -0.76
N LEU A 4 -6.77 14.64 -0.74
CA LEU A 4 -7.62 14.73 0.45
C LEU A 4 -7.20 13.74 1.55
N VAL A 5 -6.64 12.59 1.17
CA VAL A 5 -6.20 11.55 2.11
C VAL A 5 -4.78 11.83 2.61
N HIS A 6 -3.86 12.21 1.74
CA HIS A 6 -2.44 12.36 2.06
C HIS A 6 -2.03 13.78 2.42
N GLY A 7 -2.88 14.77 2.14
CA GLY A 7 -2.58 16.19 2.43
C GLY A 7 -1.51 16.80 1.52
N TYR A 8 -0.89 16.02 0.63
CA TYR A 8 0.09 16.50 -0.34
C TYR A 8 0.07 15.64 -1.61
N PHE A 9 0.51 16.22 -2.71
CA PHE A 9 0.28 15.69 -4.06
C PHE A 9 1.35 14.70 -4.55
N ASN A 10 2.49 14.56 -3.90
CA ASN A 10 3.63 13.89 -4.54
C ASN A 10 4.26 12.78 -3.65
N PRO A 11 3.62 11.61 -3.54
CA PRO A 11 4.35 10.48 -2.99
C PRO A 11 5.43 10.08 -3.99
N CYS A 12 6.67 10.03 -3.51
CA CYS A 12 7.81 9.55 -4.29
C CYS A 12 8.25 8.22 -3.73
N PRO A 13 7.60 7.11 -4.10
CA PRO A 13 7.90 5.80 -3.53
C PRO A 13 9.33 5.38 -3.88
N ASP A 14 10.08 4.97 -2.88
CA ASP A 14 11.47 4.51 -3.05
C ASP A 14 11.53 3.01 -3.35
N PHE A 15 11.09 2.64 -4.54
CA PHE A 15 11.06 1.25 -5.00
C PHE A 15 12.42 0.57 -4.99
N GLU A 16 13.51 1.32 -5.21
CA GLU A 16 14.85 0.75 -5.38
C GLU A 16 15.48 0.26 -4.07
N ASN A 17 14.99 0.76 -2.94
CA ASN A 17 15.50 0.43 -1.62
C ASN A 17 14.44 -0.27 -0.74
N ALA A 18 13.28 -0.59 -1.31
CA ALA A 18 12.22 -1.33 -0.63
C ALA A 18 12.61 -2.81 -0.47
N ASP A 19 12.11 -3.44 0.58
CA ASP A 19 12.16 -4.89 0.78
C ASP A 19 10.86 -5.55 0.25
N LEU A 20 9.76 -4.78 0.23
CA LEU A 20 8.48 -5.19 -0.32
C LEU A 20 7.83 -4.06 -1.10
N ILE A 21 7.36 -4.37 -2.31
CA ILE A 21 6.61 -3.46 -3.17
C ILE A 21 5.21 -4.03 -3.37
N ILE A 22 4.18 -3.26 -3.03
CA ILE A 22 2.77 -3.64 -3.25
C ILE A 22 2.16 -2.63 -4.22
N LEU A 23 1.73 -3.12 -5.37
CA LEU A 23 1.04 -2.35 -6.38
C LEU A 23 -0.47 -2.58 -6.27
N TRP A 24 -1.22 -1.53 -5.96
CA TRP A 24 -2.68 -1.54 -5.80
C TRP A 24 -3.34 -0.93 -7.04
N GLY A 25 -3.94 -1.77 -7.88
CA GLY A 25 -4.68 -1.32 -9.06
C GLY A 25 -3.85 -0.48 -10.03
N THR A 26 -2.57 -0.79 -10.20
CA THR A 26 -1.68 -0.04 -11.09
C THR A 26 -0.83 -0.93 -11.97
N ASN A 27 -0.55 -0.47 -13.18
CA ASN A 27 0.22 -1.19 -14.19
C ASN A 27 1.38 -0.32 -14.73
N PRO A 28 2.44 -0.08 -13.95
CA PRO A 28 3.55 0.79 -14.30
C PRO A 28 4.17 0.57 -15.70
N PRO A 29 4.28 -0.68 -16.24
CA PRO A 29 4.78 -0.86 -17.60
C PRO A 29 4.03 -0.08 -18.67
N VAL A 30 2.76 0.25 -18.41
CA VAL A 30 1.89 0.98 -19.35
C VAL A 30 1.70 2.43 -18.93
N SER A 31 1.42 2.68 -17.64
CA SER A 31 1.03 4.00 -17.14
C SER A 31 2.20 4.86 -16.68
N HIS A 32 3.27 4.24 -16.16
CA HIS A 32 4.43 4.93 -15.58
C HIS A 32 5.73 4.14 -15.84
N PRO A 33 6.20 4.03 -17.10
CA PRO A 33 7.38 3.23 -17.44
C PRO A 33 8.64 3.53 -16.60
N PRO A 34 8.94 4.79 -16.22
CA PRO A 34 10.08 5.07 -15.32
C PRO A 34 9.99 4.34 -13.98
N PHE A 35 8.80 4.22 -13.39
CA PHE A 35 8.61 3.48 -12.14
C PHE A 35 8.89 1.99 -12.32
N MET A 36 8.56 1.42 -13.47
CA MET A 36 8.88 0.02 -13.72
C MET A 36 10.38 -0.26 -13.71
N ARG A 37 11.20 0.71 -14.14
CA ARG A 37 12.65 0.62 -14.03
C ARG A 37 13.08 0.54 -12.55
N SER A 38 12.60 1.46 -11.72
CA SER A 38 12.93 1.50 -10.29
C SER A 38 12.42 0.24 -9.56
N ILE A 39 11.21 -0.23 -9.87
CA ILE A 39 10.67 -1.51 -9.36
C ILE A 39 11.59 -2.68 -9.74
N SER A 40 12.01 -2.76 -11.01
CA SER A 40 12.92 -3.82 -11.47
C SER A 40 14.29 -3.74 -10.81
N MET A 41 14.77 -2.54 -10.47
CA MET A 41 16.01 -2.37 -9.70
C MET A 41 15.85 -2.86 -8.27
N GLY A 42 14.72 -2.57 -7.61
CA GLY A 42 14.39 -3.12 -6.29
C GLY A 42 14.33 -4.64 -6.30
N GLN A 43 13.62 -5.25 -7.27
CA GLN A 43 13.55 -6.71 -7.41
C GLN A 43 14.93 -7.35 -7.61
N ARG A 44 15.83 -6.74 -8.39
CA ARG A 44 17.20 -7.23 -8.54
C ARG A 44 18.01 -7.20 -7.24
N LYS A 45 17.63 -6.33 -6.29
CA LYS A 45 18.24 -6.26 -4.96
C LYS A 45 17.55 -7.17 -3.94
N GLY A 46 16.50 -7.91 -4.36
CA GLY A 46 15.78 -8.87 -3.52
C GLY A 46 14.41 -8.42 -3.03
N ALA A 47 13.95 -7.23 -3.43
CA ALA A 47 12.60 -6.79 -3.09
C ALA A 47 11.54 -7.74 -3.67
N LYS A 48 10.55 -8.11 -2.86
CA LYS A 48 9.39 -8.85 -3.33
C LYS A 48 8.39 -7.91 -3.98
N LEU A 49 7.75 -8.36 -5.05
CA LEU A 49 6.69 -7.62 -5.74
C LEU A 49 5.35 -8.34 -5.56
N ILE A 50 4.40 -7.65 -4.93
CA ILE A 50 3.01 -8.08 -4.87
C ILE A 50 2.18 -7.17 -5.77
N VAL A 51 1.31 -7.76 -6.58
CA VAL A 51 0.37 -7.02 -7.42
C VAL A 51 -1.05 -7.40 -7.05
N ILE A 52 -1.86 -6.40 -6.72
CA ILE A 52 -3.28 -6.49 -6.38
C ILE A 52 -4.03 -5.76 -7.49
N ASP A 53 -4.69 -6.52 -8.37
CA ASP A 53 -5.37 -5.97 -9.55
C ASP A 53 -6.45 -6.95 -10.01
N PRO A 54 -7.67 -6.51 -10.33
CA PRO A 54 -8.72 -7.38 -10.85
C PRO A 54 -8.35 -8.02 -12.21
N ARG A 55 -7.33 -7.51 -12.89
CA ARG A 55 -6.85 -8.01 -14.18
C ARG A 55 -5.42 -8.51 -14.09
N ARG A 56 -5.10 -9.59 -14.77
CA ARG A 56 -3.73 -10.10 -14.87
C ARG A 56 -2.88 -9.25 -15.84
N THR A 57 -2.44 -8.11 -15.37
CA THR A 57 -1.67 -7.09 -16.09
C THR A 57 -0.23 -7.52 -16.41
N ALA A 58 0.51 -6.67 -17.11
CA ALA A 58 1.95 -6.86 -17.34
C ALA A 58 2.75 -6.85 -16.04
N SER A 59 2.34 -6.03 -15.06
CA SER A 59 2.91 -6.02 -13.71
C SER A 59 2.62 -7.33 -12.99
N ALA A 60 1.39 -7.84 -13.06
CA ALA A 60 0.97 -9.09 -12.41
C ALA A 60 1.76 -10.31 -12.92
N ARG A 61 2.19 -10.28 -14.19
CA ARG A 61 3.03 -11.37 -14.75
C ARG A 61 4.47 -11.38 -14.21
N LYS A 62 4.91 -10.29 -13.60
CA LYS A 62 6.25 -10.15 -12.99
C LYS A 62 6.23 -10.21 -11.46
N ALA A 63 5.04 -10.34 -10.87
CA ALA A 63 4.85 -10.37 -9.43
C ALA A 63 5.28 -11.72 -8.84
N ASP A 64 5.86 -11.67 -7.64
CA ASP A 64 6.10 -12.86 -6.80
C ASP A 64 4.77 -13.39 -6.24
N LEU A 65 3.81 -12.47 -5.99
CA LEU A 65 2.45 -12.81 -5.58
C LEU A 65 1.46 -11.91 -6.33
N PHE A 66 0.50 -12.54 -7.00
CA PHE A 66 -0.60 -11.85 -7.65
C PHE A 66 -1.92 -12.17 -6.94
N MET A 67 -2.64 -11.13 -6.56
CA MET A 67 -3.96 -11.22 -5.92
C MET A 67 -5.00 -10.52 -6.79
N GLN A 68 -6.12 -11.19 -7.01
CA GLN A 68 -7.18 -10.72 -7.90
C GLN A 68 -8.47 -10.46 -7.10
N PRO A 69 -8.60 -9.29 -6.45
CA PRO A 69 -9.80 -8.95 -5.72
C PRO A 69 -10.97 -8.60 -6.66
N LEU A 70 -12.18 -8.66 -6.15
CA LEU A 70 -13.33 -8.04 -6.79
C LEU A 70 -13.09 -6.52 -6.88
N PRO A 71 -13.46 -5.85 -7.99
CA PRO A 71 -13.27 -4.42 -8.15
C PRO A 71 -13.88 -3.61 -7.02
N GLY A 72 -13.13 -2.62 -6.49
CA GLY A 72 -13.58 -1.73 -5.42
C GLY A 72 -13.44 -2.26 -4.00
N THR A 73 -12.90 -3.46 -3.81
CA THR A 73 -12.75 -4.10 -2.49
C THR A 73 -11.33 -4.01 -1.91
N ASP A 74 -10.45 -3.28 -2.56
CA ASP A 74 -9.05 -3.09 -2.14
C ASP A 74 -8.94 -2.58 -0.69
N GLY A 75 -9.83 -1.68 -0.28
CA GLY A 75 -9.87 -1.16 1.08
C GLY A 75 -10.15 -2.25 2.12
N ALA A 76 -11.01 -3.21 1.81
CA ALA A 76 -11.28 -4.34 2.71
C ALA A 76 -10.03 -5.21 2.88
N LEU A 77 -9.27 -5.46 1.80
CA LEU A 77 -8.01 -6.19 1.88
C LEU A 77 -6.97 -5.43 2.71
N ALA A 78 -6.81 -4.12 2.47
CA ALA A 78 -5.90 -3.28 3.23
C ALA A 78 -6.23 -3.25 4.73
N LEU A 79 -7.52 -3.16 5.08
CA LEU A 79 -8.00 -3.23 6.47
C LEU A 79 -7.80 -4.61 7.09
N GLY A 80 -7.94 -5.69 6.32
CA GLY A 80 -7.64 -7.04 6.80
C GLY A 80 -6.15 -7.23 7.12
N ILE A 81 -5.26 -6.68 6.29
CA ILE A 81 -3.82 -6.67 6.59
C ILE A 81 -3.56 -5.85 7.85
N ALA A 82 -4.17 -4.66 7.96
CA ALA A 82 -4.05 -3.79 9.14
C ALA A 82 -4.54 -4.49 10.42
N ALA A 83 -5.70 -5.16 10.37
CA ALA A 83 -6.25 -5.92 11.48
C ALA A 83 -5.29 -7.03 11.96
N TYR A 84 -4.68 -7.74 11.02
CA TYR A 84 -3.68 -8.76 11.33
C TYR A 84 -2.47 -8.16 12.04
N LEU A 85 -1.90 -7.07 11.51
CA LEU A 85 -0.75 -6.40 12.10
C LEU A 85 -1.04 -5.92 13.52
N ILE A 86 -2.20 -5.29 13.73
CA ILE A 86 -2.63 -4.77 15.04
C ILE A 86 -2.82 -5.91 16.03
N LYS A 87 -3.58 -6.95 15.65
CA LYS A 87 -3.88 -8.10 16.50
C LYS A 87 -2.64 -8.83 17.00
N ASN A 88 -1.60 -8.92 16.17
CA ASN A 88 -0.36 -9.61 16.49
C ASN A 88 0.73 -8.68 17.05
N GLY A 89 0.47 -7.39 17.20
CA GLY A 89 1.49 -6.42 17.63
C GLY A 89 2.60 -6.22 16.59
N GLU A 90 2.35 -6.56 15.33
CA GLU A 90 3.32 -6.53 14.23
C GLU A 90 3.22 -5.23 13.41
N TYR A 91 3.03 -4.09 14.08
CA TYR A 91 3.02 -2.75 13.50
C TYR A 91 4.09 -1.87 14.16
N ASP A 92 4.39 -0.71 13.59
CA ASP A 92 5.33 0.25 14.18
C ASP A 92 4.65 1.08 15.27
N GLY A 93 4.72 0.59 16.51
CA GLY A 93 4.10 1.23 17.67
C GLY A 93 4.69 2.59 18.00
N ASP A 94 5.99 2.81 17.78
CA ASP A 94 6.65 4.08 18.04
C ASP A 94 6.20 5.15 17.04
N PHE A 95 6.15 4.77 15.75
CA PHE A 95 5.61 5.65 14.70
C PHE A 95 4.16 6.01 14.99
N VAL A 96 3.32 5.01 15.28
CA VAL A 96 1.89 5.22 15.56
C VAL A 96 1.71 6.13 16.77
N LYS A 97 2.40 5.88 17.87
CA LYS A 97 2.31 6.70 19.08
C LYS A 97 2.73 8.15 18.87
N LYS A 98 3.76 8.38 18.04
CA LYS A 98 4.35 9.70 17.85
C LYS A 98 3.65 10.52 16.77
N TYR A 99 3.15 9.87 15.71
CA TYR A 99 2.71 10.56 14.50
C TYR A 99 1.26 10.29 14.09
N SER A 100 0.50 9.50 14.86
CA SER A 100 -0.90 9.24 14.54
C SER A 100 -1.87 9.75 15.61
N VAL A 101 -3.12 9.96 15.19
CA VAL A 101 -4.23 10.35 16.07
C VAL A 101 -5.40 9.40 15.80
N GLY A 102 -6.06 8.91 16.85
CA GLY A 102 -7.25 8.08 16.75
C GLY A 102 -6.95 6.60 16.46
N PHE A 103 -5.75 6.12 16.80
CA PHE A 103 -5.34 4.75 16.59
C PHE A 103 -6.29 3.74 17.26
N GLU A 104 -6.73 4.01 18.49
CA GLU A 104 -7.61 3.12 19.26
C GLU A 104 -8.94 2.90 18.52
N LYS A 105 -9.54 3.96 18.01
CA LYS A 105 -10.79 3.88 17.21
C LYS A 105 -10.56 3.14 15.89
N PHE A 106 -9.40 3.35 15.28
CA PHE A 106 -9.04 2.64 14.05
C PHE A 106 -8.83 1.15 14.33
N ALA A 107 -8.16 0.78 15.42
CA ALA A 107 -7.93 -0.59 15.82
C ALA A 107 -9.26 -1.32 16.07
N GLU A 108 -10.17 -0.73 16.84
CA GLU A 108 -11.52 -1.25 17.08
C GLU A 108 -12.30 -1.45 15.76
N TYR A 109 -12.22 -0.47 14.86
CA TYR A 109 -12.86 -0.60 13.55
C TYR A 109 -12.26 -1.72 12.70
N ALA A 110 -10.94 -1.87 12.72
CA ALA A 110 -10.22 -2.85 11.93
C ALA A 110 -10.51 -4.31 12.38
N GLU A 111 -10.84 -4.55 13.65
CA GLU A 111 -11.18 -5.88 14.18
C GLU A 111 -12.29 -6.59 13.38
N ARG A 112 -13.17 -5.83 12.72
CA ARG A 112 -14.25 -6.37 11.88
C ARG A 112 -13.74 -7.04 10.60
N PHE A 113 -12.53 -6.70 10.16
CA PHE A 113 -11.93 -7.20 8.93
C PHE A 113 -11.14 -8.49 9.18
N THR A 114 -11.83 -9.50 9.69
CA THR A 114 -11.23 -10.83 9.84
C THR A 114 -10.87 -11.43 8.48
N PRO A 115 -9.93 -12.38 8.40
CA PRO A 115 -9.58 -13.03 7.14
C PRO A 115 -10.80 -13.65 6.42
N GLU A 116 -11.77 -14.16 7.17
CA GLU A 116 -13.02 -14.70 6.65
C GLU A 116 -13.89 -13.62 6.01
N PHE A 117 -14.07 -12.50 6.72
CA PHE A 117 -14.84 -11.37 6.21
C PHE A 117 -14.19 -10.78 4.96
N VAL A 118 -12.86 -10.60 4.99
CA VAL A 118 -12.11 -10.08 3.82
C VAL A 118 -12.22 -11.03 2.63
N ALA A 119 -12.11 -12.35 2.85
CA ALA A 119 -12.28 -13.34 1.78
C ALA A 119 -13.68 -13.24 1.15
N GLN A 120 -14.72 -13.11 1.96
CA GLN A 120 -16.10 -12.94 1.48
C GLN A 120 -16.27 -11.64 0.67
N GLN A 121 -15.66 -10.53 1.10
CA GLN A 121 -15.81 -9.23 0.42
C GLN A 121 -14.98 -9.16 -0.88
N THR A 122 -13.80 -9.75 -0.89
CA THR A 122 -12.82 -9.58 -1.97
C THR A 122 -12.79 -10.71 -2.98
N GLY A 123 -13.32 -11.87 -2.62
CA GLY A 123 -13.18 -13.12 -3.39
C GLY A 123 -11.77 -13.74 -3.29
N ILE A 124 -10.87 -13.18 -2.48
CA ILE A 124 -9.54 -13.72 -2.25
C ILE A 124 -9.62 -14.81 -1.20
N ASP A 125 -8.91 -15.93 -1.42
CA ASP A 125 -8.85 -17.00 -0.44
C ASP A 125 -8.34 -16.50 0.93
N ARG A 126 -8.96 -16.98 2.00
CA ARG A 126 -8.62 -16.63 3.38
C ARG A 126 -7.14 -16.85 3.70
N ALA A 127 -6.56 -17.93 3.22
CA ALA A 127 -5.15 -18.23 3.46
C ALA A 127 -4.25 -17.15 2.79
N CYS A 128 -4.60 -16.73 1.58
CA CYS A 128 -3.89 -15.66 0.88
C CYS A 128 -3.97 -14.32 1.62
N VAL A 129 -5.11 -14.01 2.27
CA VAL A 129 -5.24 -12.79 3.10
C VAL A 129 -4.28 -12.83 4.29
N VAL A 130 -4.15 -13.98 4.94
CA VAL A 130 -3.20 -14.16 6.05
C VAL A 130 -1.75 -14.11 5.57
N ASP A 131 -1.46 -14.72 4.43
CA ASP A 131 -0.11 -14.79 3.88
C ASP A 131 0.42 -13.41 3.47
N ILE A 132 -0.40 -12.59 2.80
CA ILE A 132 0.02 -11.21 2.48
C ILE A 132 0.28 -10.41 3.76
N ALA A 133 -0.55 -10.54 4.78
CA ALA A 133 -0.36 -9.83 6.04
C ALA A 133 0.96 -10.22 6.73
N ARG A 134 1.30 -11.52 6.73
CA ARG A 134 2.60 -12.02 7.22
C ARG A 134 3.78 -11.50 6.40
N ILE A 135 3.63 -11.42 5.08
CA ILE A 135 4.68 -10.88 4.21
C ILE A 135 4.90 -9.40 4.55
N VAL A 136 3.84 -8.62 4.71
CA VAL A 136 3.94 -7.20 5.12
C VAL A 136 4.64 -7.08 6.47
N ALA A 137 4.21 -7.84 7.48
CA ALA A 137 4.78 -7.84 8.82
C ALA A 137 6.30 -8.05 8.81
N ARG A 138 6.78 -9.01 8.01
CA ARG A 138 8.21 -9.38 7.93
C ARG A 138 9.08 -8.38 7.19
N ASN A 139 8.52 -7.57 6.31
CA ASN A 139 9.28 -6.66 5.44
C ASN A 139 9.19 -5.20 5.87
N ARG A 140 8.38 -4.87 6.89
CA ARG A 140 8.32 -3.51 7.43
C ARG A 140 9.65 -3.11 8.08
N PRO A 141 10.03 -1.85 8.13
CA PRO A 141 9.26 -0.71 7.62
C PRO A 141 9.43 -0.43 6.12
N LYS A 142 10.32 -1.13 5.41
CA LYS A 142 10.64 -0.86 4.00
C LYS A 142 9.62 -1.46 3.05
N VAL A 143 8.37 -1.02 3.21
CA VAL A 143 7.22 -1.46 2.41
C VAL A 143 6.67 -0.28 1.62
N VAL A 144 6.78 -0.34 0.31
CA VAL A 144 6.12 0.61 -0.59
C VAL A 144 4.72 0.11 -0.92
N ASN A 145 3.70 0.91 -0.58
CA ASN A 145 2.32 0.70 -0.97
C ASN A 145 1.94 1.71 -2.05
N PHE A 146 2.05 1.34 -3.32
CA PHE A 146 1.74 2.23 -4.42
C PHE A 146 0.36 1.96 -5.00
N ALA A 147 -0.56 2.89 -4.76
CA ALA A 147 -1.91 2.89 -5.31
C ALA A 147 -2.03 3.90 -6.46
N ALA A 148 -2.93 3.61 -7.40
CA ALA A 148 -3.16 4.47 -8.54
C ALA A 148 -4.66 4.64 -8.80
N ILE A 149 -4.98 5.25 -9.94
CA ILE A 149 -6.29 5.71 -10.36
C ILE A 149 -7.40 4.64 -10.30
N ALA A 150 -7.06 3.36 -10.39
CA ALA A 150 -8.04 2.28 -10.26
C ALA A 150 -8.75 2.29 -8.90
N LEU A 151 -8.06 2.67 -7.82
CA LEU A 151 -8.67 2.80 -6.50
C LEU A 151 -9.49 4.09 -6.37
N GLU A 152 -9.30 5.04 -7.27
CA GLU A 152 -9.98 6.35 -7.25
C GLU A 152 -11.31 6.37 -8.02
N HIS A 153 -11.51 5.45 -8.95
CA HIS A 153 -12.66 5.43 -9.85
C HIS A 153 -13.77 4.49 -9.35
N HIS A 154 -14.07 4.55 -8.06
CA HIS A 154 -15.15 3.82 -7.41
C HIS A 154 -15.91 4.72 -6.44
N GLU A 155 -17.15 4.37 -6.11
CA GLU A 155 -17.94 5.07 -5.09
C GLU A 155 -17.21 5.14 -3.74
N ASN A 156 -16.50 4.07 -3.37
CA ASN A 156 -15.75 3.96 -2.12
C ASN A 156 -14.26 4.39 -2.25
N ALA A 157 -13.91 5.14 -3.27
CA ALA A 157 -12.54 5.53 -3.61
C ALA A 157 -11.77 6.15 -2.43
N PHE A 158 -12.40 7.10 -1.75
CA PHE A 158 -11.79 7.78 -0.60
C PHE A 158 -11.38 6.81 0.50
N ASN A 159 -12.26 5.87 0.86
CA ASN A 159 -11.99 4.90 1.91
C ASN A 159 -10.95 3.85 1.49
N ASN A 160 -10.95 3.43 0.21
CA ASN A 160 -9.93 2.50 -0.30
C ASN A 160 -8.53 3.10 -0.17
N ILE A 161 -8.34 4.34 -0.62
CA ILE A 161 -7.05 5.03 -0.54
C ILE A 161 -6.68 5.31 0.92
N ARG A 162 -7.65 5.70 1.75
CA ARG A 162 -7.44 5.92 3.18
C ARG A 162 -6.99 4.64 3.89
N ALA A 163 -7.57 3.49 3.58
CA ALA A 163 -7.16 2.21 4.16
C ALA A 163 -5.69 1.88 3.81
N VAL A 164 -5.30 2.05 2.54
CA VAL A 164 -3.90 1.87 2.10
C VAL A 164 -2.97 2.88 2.78
N ALA A 165 -3.40 4.15 2.97
CA ALA A 165 -2.61 5.15 3.68
C ALA A 165 -2.41 4.79 5.16
N CYS A 166 -3.45 4.30 5.84
CA CYS A 166 -3.34 3.81 7.22
C CYS A 166 -2.36 2.62 7.31
N LEU A 167 -2.38 1.72 6.33
CA LEU A 167 -1.44 0.60 6.28
C LEU A 167 0.02 1.07 6.17
N ARG A 168 0.31 2.14 5.40
CA ARG A 168 1.64 2.76 5.36
C ARG A 168 2.10 3.24 6.73
N GLY A 169 1.21 3.93 7.46
CA GLY A 169 1.48 4.38 8.83
C GLY A 169 1.73 3.23 9.80
N LEU A 170 0.93 2.16 9.74
CA LEU A 170 1.14 0.97 10.56
C LEU A 170 2.48 0.29 10.28
N CYS A 171 2.93 0.30 9.04
CA CYS A 171 4.24 -0.24 8.67
C CYS A 171 5.41 0.64 9.12
N GLY A 172 5.19 1.91 9.49
CA GLY A 172 6.25 2.89 9.71
C GLY A 172 6.98 3.27 8.42
N ALA A 173 6.30 3.14 7.27
CA ALA A 173 6.89 3.28 5.93
C ALA A 173 6.94 4.74 5.43
N ILE A 174 6.43 5.69 6.21
CA ILE A 174 6.35 7.11 5.84
C ILE A 174 7.65 7.81 6.21
N ASP A 175 8.17 8.61 5.29
CA ASP A 175 9.40 9.42 5.41
C ASP A 175 10.67 8.61 5.71
N ILE A 176 10.76 7.41 5.13
CA ILE A 176 11.96 6.57 5.24
C ILE A 176 12.46 6.12 3.86
N ARG A 177 13.75 5.80 3.80
CA ARG A 177 14.34 5.13 2.64
C ARG A 177 13.79 3.71 2.49
N GLY A 178 13.32 3.38 1.29
CA GLY A 178 12.67 2.10 1.01
C GLY A 178 11.19 2.05 1.36
N GLY A 179 10.62 3.20 1.75
CA GLY A 179 9.20 3.44 1.95
C GLY A 179 8.70 4.55 1.04
N ASP A 180 7.90 5.44 1.60
CA ASP A 180 7.39 6.64 0.94
C ASP A 180 8.08 7.89 1.52
N PRO A 181 9.33 8.23 1.10
CA PRO A 181 10.05 9.37 1.61
C PRO A 181 9.32 10.67 1.30
N TRP A 182 9.36 11.57 2.26
CA TRP A 182 8.85 12.91 2.10
C TRP A 182 9.79 13.69 1.20
N THR A 183 9.41 13.92 -0.03
CA THR A 183 10.19 14.82 -0.90
C THR A 183 9.76 16.25 -0.62
N GLU A 184 10.69 17.09 -0.19
CA GLU A 184 10.53 18.53 -0.37
C GLU A 184 10.18 18.73 -1.84
N GLY A 185 8.99 19.31 -2.10
CA GLY A 185 8.52 19.51 -3.46
C GLY A 185 9.66 20.09 -4.29
N MET A 186 9.94 19.54 -5.47
CA MET A 186 10.92 20.12 -6.37
C MET A 186 10.61 21.60 -6.45
N GLY A 187 11.46 22.41 -5.80
CA GLY A 187 11.25 23.84 -5.70
C GLY A 187 11.08 24.36 -7.11
N GLY A 188 9.83 24.59 -7.50
CA GLY A 188 9.52 25.14 -8.80
C GLY A 188 10.30 26.42 -8.89
N ARG A 189 11.22 26.56 -9.88
CA ARG A 189 11.81 27.84 -10.19
C ARG A 189 10.66 28.84 -10.23
N LYS A 190 10.64 29.80 -9.29
CA LYS A 190 9.71 30.92 -9.40
C LYS A 190 9.94 31.50 -10.79
N LEU A 191 8.99 31.28 -11.69
CA LEU A 191 8.95 32.01 -12.95
C LEU A 191 8.68 33.46 -12.54
N THR A 192 9.71 34.28 -12.55
CA THR A 192 9.59 35.73 -12.57
C THR A 192 9.05 36.06 -13.94
N LEU A 193 7.76 36.38 -14.02
CA LEU A 193 7.14 37.01 -15.16
C LEU A 193 7.62 38.46 -15.26
#